data_863bb0ebfbb3b6552abdcd39d2e79399
#
_entry.id   863bb0ebfbb3b6552abdcd39d2e79399
#
_cell.length_a   1.000
_cell.length_b   1.000
_cell.length_c   1.000
_cell.angle_alpha   90.00
_cell.angle_beta   90.00
_cell.angle_gamma   90.00
#
_symmetry.space_group_name_H-M   'P 1'
#
loop_
_entity.id
_entity.type
_entity.pdbx_description
1 polymer ?
#
loop_
_entity_poly.entity_id
_entity_poly.type
_entity_poly.pdbx_seq_one_letter_code
_entity_poly.pdbx_strand_id
1 'polypeptide(L)'
;VAWGAAICIMPWEFYLHYGDRDMLARNLDGMKGYVDYLDGWADADGVIYARAPHGREPVYWMNLGDWCPPGKLPSDTLVHTFYYWRCADIAARTARVLGDSAGAQRYGALAERVRRAFHGRFYDPGTGSYGPFGGDVFALYMGVPPERYPRVCAALRDNIRRNGGHLDTGIYGTQFLLEVLCDNGMNDLAYGIMTKRTFPSFGHWVE
;
A
#
# COMPACT_ATOMS: atom_id res chain seq x y z
N VAL A 1 2.38 -11.10 3.21
CA VAL A 1 3.26 -9.91 3.00
C VAL A 1 2.78 -8.77 3.90
N ALA A 2 1.52 -8.31 3.77
CA ALA A 2 1.04 -7.13 4.49
C ALA A 2 1.12 -7.26 6.02
N TRP A 3 0.76 -8.38 6.61
CA TRP A 3 0.90 -8.61 8.05
C TRP A 3 2.36 -8.56 8.53
N GLY A 4 3.28 -9.20 7.79
CA GLY A 4 4.70 -9.16 8.11
C GLY A 4 5.32 -7.77 7.98
N ALA A 5 4.72 -6.88 7.20
CA ALA A 5 5.16 -5.49 7.08
C ALA A 5 5.11 -4.71 8.40
N ALA A 6 4.42 -5.23 9.42
CA ALA A 6 4.41 -4.66 10.76
C ALA A 6 5.83 -4.45 11.33
N ILE A 7 6.79 -5.32 10.98
CA ILE A 7 8.21 -5.18 11.40
C ILE A 7 8.85 -3.86 10.90
N CYS A 8 8.38 -3.33 9.77
CA CYS A 8 8.83 -2.04 9.24
C CYS A 8 7.92 -0.91 9.72
N ILE A 9 6.60 -1.11 9.62
CA ILE A 9 5.60 -0.06 9.83
C ILE A 9 5.55 0.37 11.29
N MET A 10 5.46 -0.58 12.24
CA MET A 10 5.26 -0.25 13.65
C MET A 10 6.39 0.60 14.24
N PRO A 11 7.69 0.27 14.07
CA PRO A 11 8.76 1.13 14.59
C PRO A 11 8.83 2.48 13.89
N TRP A 12 8.48 2.55 12.59
CA TRP A 12 8.45 3.80 11.84
C TRP A 12 7.34 4.73 12.34
N GLU A 13 6.11 4.22 12.51
CA GLU A 13 4.99 4.99 13.05
C GLU A 13 5.27 5.44 14.49
N PHE A 14 5.88 4.57 15.31
CA PHE A 14 6.30 4.95 16.66
C PHE A 14 7.29 6.12 16.64
N TYR A 15 8.28 6.06 15.75
CA TYR A 15 9.22 7.17 15.57
C TYR A 15 8.52 8.46 15.13
N LEU A 16 7.58 8.40 14.18
CA LEU A 16 6.86 9.59 13.72
C LEU A 16 6.06 10.27 14.84
N HIS A 17 5.50 9.48 15.76
CA HIS A 17 4.68 9.99 16.84
C HIS A 17 5.48 10.47 18.06
N TYR A 18 6.58 9.81 18.37
CA TYR A 18 7.33 10.02 19.62
C TYR A 18 8.76 10.53 19.42
N GLY A 19 9.26 10.57 18.20
CA GLY A 19 10.65 10.98 17.90
C GLY A 19 11.73 10.01 18.38
N ASP A 20 11.33 8.79 18.81
CA ASP A 20 12.24 7.81 19.39
C ASP A 20 13.10 7.13 18.31
N ARG A 21 14.36 7.61 18.22
CA ARG A 21 15.35 7.04 17.29
C ARG A 21 15.88 5.68 17.74
N ASP A 22 15.85 5.37 19.03
CA ASP A 22 16.30 4.07 19.54
C ASP A 22 15.38 2.95 19.10
N MET A 23 14.07 3.23 18.98
CA MET A 23 13.12 2.30 18.39
C MET A 23 13.51 1.92 16.96
N LEU A 24 13.91 2.90 16.15
CA LEU A 24 14.39 2.65 14.78
C LEU A 24 15.71 1.86 14.78
N ALA A 25 16.67 2.24 15.64
CA ALA A 25 17.99 1.62 15.70
C ALA A 25 17.89 0.12 16.05
N ARG A 26 17.03 -0.23 17.02
CA ARG A 26 16.83 -1.63 17.44
C ARG A 26 16.17 -2.50 16.38
N ASN A 27 15.42 -1.90 15.46
CA ASN A 27 14.62 -2.64 14.48
C ASN A 27 15.16 -2.57 13.04
N LEU A 28 16.18 -1.74 12.75
CA LEU A 28 16.67 -1.53 11.38
C LEU A 28 17.13 -2.83 10.72
N ASP A 29 17.89 -3.68 11.43
CA ASP A 29 18.37 -4.94 10.86
C ASP A 29 17.22 -5.91 10.57
N GLY A 30 16.20 -5.95 11.42
CA GLY A 30 14.98 -6.71 11.18
C GLY A 30 14.20 -6.19 9.96
N MET A 31 14.09 -4.87 9.80
CA MET A 31 13.48 -4.24 8.62
C MET A 31 14.23 -4.63 7.34
N LYS A 32 15.57 -4.49 7.34
CA LYS A 32 16.43 -4.88 6.21
C LYS A 32 16.26 -6.35 5.84
N GLY A 33 16.33 -7.23 6.84
CA GLY A 33 16.15 -8.67 6.64
C GLY A 33 14.80 -9.03 6.05
N TYR A 34 13.73 -8.35 6.48
CA TYR A 34 12.40 -8.55 5.93
C TYR A 34 12.29 -8.06 4.48
N VAL A 35 12.84 -6.90 4.17
CA VAL A 35 12.85 -6.37 2.79
C VAL A 35 13.65 -7.28 1.87
N ASP A 36 14.84 -7.76 2.30
CA ASP A 36 15.66 -8.69 1.54
C ASP A 36 14.94 -10.05 1.32
N TYR A 37 14.19 -10.53 2.31
CA TYR A 37 13.32 -11.68 2.16
C TYR A 37 12.25 -11.47 1.09
N LEU A 38 11.58 -10.30 1.08
CA LEU A 38 10.58 -9.97 0.06
C LEU A 38 11.21 -9.84 -1.34
N ASP A 39 12.41 -9.24 -1.44
CA ASP A 39 13.15 -9.14 -2.71
C ASP A 39 13.47 -10.53 -3.29
N GLY A 40 13.77 -11.51 -2.44
CA GLY A 40 13.97 -12.90 -2.85
C GLY A 40 12.72 -13.60 -3.41
N TRP A 41 11.53 -13.06 -3.18
CA TRP A 41 10.26 -13.56 -3.72
C TRP A 41 9.76 -12.76 -4.93
N ALA A 42 10.31 -11.58 -5.17
CA ALA A 42 9.95 -10.74 -6.30
C ALA A 42 10.54 -11.27 -7.61
N ASP A 43 9.90 -10.94 -8.72
CA ASP A 43 10.50 -11.13 -10.04
C ASP A 43 11.60 -10.09 -10.31
N ALA A 44 12.23 -10.18 -11.50
CA ALA A 44 13.32 -9.28 -11.89
C ALA A 44 12.91 -7.79 -11.91
N ASP A 45 11.63 -7.51 -12.15
CA ASP A 45 11.09 -6.14 -12.18
C ASP A 45 10.78 -5.63 -10.77
N GLY A 46 10.56 -6.51 -9.80
CA GLY A 46 10.23 -6.17 -8.42
C GLY A 46 8.74 -6.38 -8.07
N VAL A 47 8.05 -7.25 -8.78
CA VAL A 47 6.66 -7.63 -8.52
C VAL A 47 6.60 -8.90 -7.70
N ILE A 48 5.81 -8.90 -6.61
CA ILE A 48 5.55 -10.10 -5.80
C ILE A 48 4.21 -10.71 -6.21
N TYR A 49 4.27 -11.88 -6.83
CA TYR A 49 3.07 -12.63 -7.20
C TYR A 49 2.52 -13.45 -6.04
N ALA A 50 1.20 -13.60 -6.00
CA ALA A 50 0.52 -14.46 -5.04
C ALA A 50 0.92 -15.94 -5.14
N ARG A 51 1.40 -16.35 -6.35
CA ARG A 51 2.05 -17.64 -6.58
C ARG A 51 3.45 -17.35 -7.09
N ALA A 52 4.45 -17.90 -6.40
CA ALA A 52 5.83 -17.68 -6.76
C ALA A 52 6.11 -18.14 -8.20
N PRO A 53 6.66 -17.29 -9.07
CA PRO A 53 7.00 -17.67 -10.45
C PRO A 53 8.12 -18.72 -10.54
N HIS A 54 8.72 -19.10 -9.41
CA HIS A 54 9.92 -19.96 -9.35
C HIS A 54 9.64 -21.40 -8.91
N GLY A 55 8.40 -21.89 -9.01
CA GLY A 55 8.05 -23.27 -8.63
C GLY A 55 8.18 -23.56 -7.11
N ARG A 56 8.41 -22.54 -6.29
CA ARG A 56 8.28 -22.65 -4.84
C ARG A 56 6.81 -22.71 -4.50
N GLU A 57 6.41 -23.65 -3.67
CA GLU A 57 5.04 -23.70 -3.18
C GLU A 57 4.63 -22.36 -2.58
N PRO A 58 3.43 -21.83 -2.94
CA PRO A 58 2.98 -20.57 -2.40
C PRO A 58 2.83 -20.72 -0.89
N VAL A 59 3.46 -19.84 -0.16
CA VAL A 59 3.27 -19.77 1.28
C VAL A 59 1.84 -19.27 1.50
N TYR A 60 1.03 -19.98 2.27
CA TYR A 60 -0.41 -19.73 2.46
C TYR A 60 -0.75 -18.24 2.72
N TRP A 61 0.06 -17.54 3.51
CA TRP A 61 -0.13 -16.12 3.85
C TRP A 61 0.23 -15.14 2.72
N MET A 62 0.78 -15.59 1.61
CA MET A 62 1.01 -14.72 0.44
C MET A 62 -0.26 -14.50 -0.38
N ASN A 63 -1.35 -15.18 -0.09
CA ASN A 63 -2.60 -15.10 -0.85
C ASN A 63 -3.69 -14.24 -0.17
N LEU A 64 -3.36 -13.48 0.89
CA LEU A 64 -4.39 -12.77 1.66
C LEU A 64 -4.81 -11.42 1.09
N GLY A 65 -4.03 -10.85 0.16
CA GLY A 65 -4.37 -9.57 -0.49
C GLY A 65 -4.86 -8.48 0.46
N ASP A 66 -5.88 -7.74 0.06
CA ASP A 66 -6.59 -6.77 0.92
C ASP A 66 -7.74 -7.49 1.65
N TRP A 67 -7.49 -7.94 2.86
CA TRP A 67 -8.33 -8.88 3.58
C TRP A 67 -9.67 -8.28 4.03
N CYS A 68 -10.71 -9.13 4.06
CA CYS A 68 -12.07 -8.81 4.51
C CYS A 68 -12.73 -7.62 3.81
N PRO A 69 -12.72 -7.53 2.47
CA PRO A 69 -13.47 -6.48 1.79
C PRO A 69 -14.98 -6.78 1.86
N PRO A 70 -15.83 -5.76 1.78
CA PRO A 70 -17.26 -5.97 1.68
C PRO A 70 -17.71 -6.49 0.31
N GLY A 71 -16.84 -6.46 -0.67
CA GLY A 71 -17.08 -6.89 -2.06
C GLY A 71 -15.92 -7.67 -2.65
N LYS A 72 -15.45 -7.27 -3.83
CA LYS A 72 -14.32 -7.89 -4.51
C LYS A 72 -12.98 -7.36 -3.99
N LEU A 73 -11.96 -8.20 -4.05
CA LEU A 73 -10.58 -7.84 -3.74
C LEU A 73 -9.88 -7.20 -4.94
N PRO A 74 -8.94 -6.26 -4.72
CA PRO A 74 -7.91 -5.97 -5.70
C PRO A 74 -7.02 -7.22 -5.86
N SER A 75 -6.19 -7.22 -6.91
CA SER A 75 -5.22 -8.30 -7.10
C SER A 75 -4.30 -8.44 -5.88
N ASP A 76 -4.16 -9.67 -5.35
CA ASP A 76 -3.21 -9.97 -4.27
C ASP A 76 -1.80 -9.52 -4.62
N THR A 77 -1.40 -9.71 -5.88
CA THR A 77 -0.13 -9.26 -6.43
C THR A 77 0.05 -7.75 -6.31
N LEU A 78 -1.01 -6.96 -6.53
CA LEU A 78 -0.99 -5.51 -6.36
C LEU A 78 -0.70 -5.14 -4.90
N VAL A 79 -1.46 -5.72 -3.98
CA VAL A 79 -1.34 -5.43 -2.54
C VAL A 79 0.04 -5.87 -2.01
N HIS A 80 0.52 -7.05 -2.40
CA HIS A 80 1.83 -7.54 -1.97
C HIS A 80 2.97 -6.67 -2.51
N THR A 81 2.90 -6.24 -3.76
CA THR A 81 3.90 -5.34 -4.36
C THR A 81 3.87 -3.96 -3.70
N PHE A 82 2.68 -3.45 -3.37
CA PHE A 82 2.55 -2.21 -2.60
C PHE A 82 3.23 -2.31 -1.23
N TYR A 83 2.99 -3.36 -0.45
CA TYR A 83 3.60 -3.50 0.87
C TYR A 83 5.11 -3.79 0.79
N TYR A 84 5.58 -4.45 -0.27
CA TYR A 84 7.01 -4.60 -0.52
C TYR A 84 7.66 -3.22 -0.76
N TRP A 85 7.07 -2.40 -1.64
CA TRP A 85 7.50 -1.02 -1.82
C TRP A 85 7.52 -0.24 -0.49
N ARG A 86 6.44 -0.30 0.27
CA ARG A 86 6.31 0.43 1.54
C ARG A 86 7.40 0.03 2.54
N CYS A 87 7.68 -1.25 2.68
CA CYS A 87 8.74 -1.73 3.55
C CYS A 87 10.13 -1.25 3.09
N ALA A 88 10.41 -1.28 1.79
CA ALA A 88 11.67 -0.79 1.24
C ALA A 88 11.83 0.72 1.45
N ASP A 89 10.78 1.53 1.23
CA ASP A 89 10.78 2.97 1.50
C ASP A 89 11.00 3.29 2.98
N ILE A 90 10.30 2.60 3.88
CA ILE A 90 10.49 2.75 5.33
C ILE A 90 11.91 2.37 5.73
N ALA A 91 12.46 1.27 5.26
CA ALA A 91 13.84 0.87 5.55
C ALA A 91 14.85 1.92 5.06
N ALA A 92 14.64 2.48 3.87
CA ALA A 92 15.47 3.57 3.35
C ALA A 92 15.39 4.85 4.20
N ARG A 93 14.20 5.25 4.60
CA ARG A 93 13.98 6.43 5.47
C ARG A 93 14.58 6.21 6.85
N THR A 94 14.39 5.03 7.43
CA THR A 94 14.96 4.66 8.72
C THR A 94 16.49 4.70 8.68
N ALA A 95 17.10 4.09 7.66
CA ALA A 95 18.55 4.14 7.44
C ALA A 95 19.06 5.59 7.35
N ARG A 96 18.32 6.46 6.63
CA ARG A 96 18.67 7.90 6.52
C ARG A 96 18.60 8.61 7.87
N VAL A 97 17.56 8.40 8.67
CA VAL A 97 17.42 8.98 10.02
C VAL A 97 18.58 8.55 10.92
N LEU A 98 19.04 7.31 10.79
CA LEU A 98 20.13 6.76 11.62
C LEU A 98 21.54 7.02 11.06
N GLY A 99 21.67 7.65 9.88
CA GLY A 99 22.97 7.95 9.27
C GLY A 99 23.60 6.79 8.50
N ASP A 100 22.85 5.71 8.26
CA ASP A 100 23.29 4.60 7.40
C ASP A 100 23.09 4.96 5.92
N SER A 101 24.07 5.65 5.34
CA SER A 101 24.01 6.12 3.95
C SER A 101 23.94 4.98 2.93
N ALA A 102 24.65 3.87 3.19
CA ALA A 102 24.64 2.72 2.30
C ALA A 102 23.26 2.05 2.28
N GLY A 103 22.66 1.82 3.45
CA GLY A 103 21.30 1.31 3.57
C GLY A 103 20.27 2.23 2.94
N ALA A 104 20.37 3.55 3.20
CA ALA A 104 19.47 4.54 2.60
C ALA A 104 19.50 4.53 1.06
N GLN A 105 20.69 4.40 0.47
CA GLN A 105 20.86 4.32 -0.98
C GLN A 105 20.31 2.99 -1.53
N ARG A 106 20.69 1.85 -0.93
CA ARG A 106 20.28 0.52 -1.38
C ARG A 106 18.76 0.36 -1.38
N TYR A 107 18.12 0.60 -0.23
CA TYR A 107 16.68 0.40 -0.08
C TYR A 107 15.87 1.49 -0.77
N GLY A 108 16.42 2.70 -0.92
CA GLY A 108 15.80 3.75 -1.73
C GLY A 108 15.78 3.40 -3.22
N ALA A 109 16.87 2.87 -3.76
CA ALA A 109 16.92 2.38 -5.14
C ALA A 109 15.96 1.20 -5.36
N LEU A 110 15.85 0.30 -4.37
CA LEU A 110 14.92 -0.81 -4.38
C LEU A 110 13.47 -0.32 -4.39
N ALA A 111 13.10 0.58 -3.48
CA ALA A 111 11.76 1.17 -3.42
C ALA A 111 11.37 1.82 -4.75
N GLU A 112 12.29 2.55 -5.38
CA GLU A 112 12.03 3.18 -6.67
C GLU A 112 11.88 2.17 -7.81
N ARG A 113 12.64 1.05 -7.79
CA ARG A 113 12.45 -0.07 -8.74
C ARG A 113 11.05 -0.66 -8.60
N VAL A 114 10.64 -0.99 -7.38
CA VAL A 114 9.32 -1.57 -7.10
C VAL A 114 8.19 -0.61 -7.46
N ARG A 115 8.36 0.69 -7.17
CA ARG A 115 7.38 1.72 -7.54
C ARG A 115 7.16 1.78 -9.06
N ARG A 116 8.25 1.78 -9.85
CA ARG A 116 8.15 1.75 -11.32
C ARG A 116 7.47 0.48 -11.81
N ALA A 117 7.82 -0.68 -11.26
CA ALA A 117 7.19 -1.95 -11.60
C ALA A 117 5.70 -1.95 -11.28
N PHE A 118 5.31 -1.43 -10.11
CA PHE A 118 3.91 -1.28 -9.71
C PHE A 118 3.13 -0.44 -10.72
N HIS A 119 3.63 0.76 -11.06
CA HIS A 119 2.97 1.64 -12.01
C HIS A 119 2.96 1.10 -13.45
N GLY A 120 3.95 0.33 -13.83
CA GLY A 120 3.99 -0.33 -15.15
C GLY A 120 3.04 -1.52 -15.25
N ARG A 121 2.92 -2.29 -14.17
CA ARG A 121 2.18 -3.57 -14.16
C ARG A 121 0.68 -3.40 -13.94
N PHE A 122 0.27 -2.45 -13.06
CA PHE A 122 -1.11 -2.38 -12.58
C PHE A 122 -1.92 -1.23 -13.16
N TYR A 123 -1.30 -0.24 -13.78
CA TYR A 123 -2.03 0.84 -14.43
C TYR A 123 -2.66 0.38 -15.73
N ASP A 124 -3.97 0.55 -15.85
CA ASP A 124 -4.69 0.34 -17.10
C ASP A 124 -4.91 1.69 -17.81
N PRO A 125 -4.24 1.97 -18.94
CA PRO A 125 -4.41 3.22 -19.69
C PRO A 125 -5.80 3.35 -20.33
N GLY A 126 -6.52 2.26 -20.55
CA GLY A 126 -7.88 2.26 -21.10
C GLY A 126 -8.87 2.87 -20.12
N THR A 127 -8.81 2.46 -18.86
CA THR A 127 -9.67 2.97 -17.78
C THR A 127 -9.09 4.17 -17.05
N GLY A 128 -7.75 4.36 -17.09
CA GLY A 128 -7.05 5.39 -16.32
C GLY A 128 -6.96 5.08 -14.83
N SER A 129 -6.94 3.81 -14.45
CA SER A 129 -7.10 3.30 -13.09
C SER A 129 -6.12 2.17 -12.80
N TYR A 130 -5.87 1.91 -11.51
CA TYR A 130 -5.19 0.70 -11.00
C TYR A 130 -6.19 -0.37 -10.55
N GLY A 131 -7.45 -0.14 -10.81
CA GLY A 131 -8.57 -1.01 -10.49
C GLY A 131 -9.39 -0.53 -9.28
N PRO A 132 -10.65 -1.01 -9.18
CA PRO A 132 -11.52 -0.73 -8.05
C PRO A 132 -11.04 -1.45 -6.79
N PHE A 133 -11.81 -1.30 -5.70
CA PHE A 133 -11.61 -2.04 -4.45
C PHE A 133 -10.25 -1.77 -3.78
N GLY A 134 -9.77 -0.55 -3.86
CA GLY A 134 -8.52 -0.12 -3.24
C GLY A 134 -7.33 0.00 -4.19
N GLY A 135 -7.38 -0.49 -5.43
CA GLY A 135 -6.26 -0.37 -6.38
C GLY A 135 -5.80 1.07 -6.58
N ASP A 136 -6.73 1.98 -6.84
CA ASP A 136 -6.44 3.42 -6.97
C ASP A 136 -6.00 4.06 -5.65
N VAL A 137 -6.49 3.57 -4.50
CA VAL A 137 -6.08 4.06 -3.17
C VAL A 137 -4.60 3.74 -2.92
N PHE A 138 -4.19 2.48 -3.12
CA PHE A 138 -2.78 2.08 -2.98
C PHE A 138 -1.87 2.85 -3.92
N ALA A 139 -2.29 3.06 -5.18
CA ALA A 139 -1.52 3.81 -6.16
C ALA A 139 -1.34 5.28 -5.77
N LEU A 140 -2.41 5.96 -5.35
CA LEU A 140 -2.36 7.36 -4.94
C LEU A 140 -1.50 7.54 -3.68
N TYR A 141 -1.60 6.64 -2.71
CA TYR A 141 -0.74 6.66 -1.52
C TYR A 141 0.75 6.48 -1.87
N MET A 142 1.07 5.60 -2.82
CA MET A 142 2.45 5.41 -3.31
C MET A 142 2.99 6.63 -4.08
N GLY A 143 2.10 7.44 -4.65
CA GLY A 143 2.43 8.56 -5.53
C GLY A 143 2.38 8.17 -7.00
N VAL A 144 1.29 8.52 -7.65
CA VAL A 144 1.04 8.28 -9.08
C VAL A 144 1.86 9.26 -9.94
N PRO A 145 2.41 8.83 -11.09
CA PRO A 145 3.04 9.73 -12.05
C PRO A 145 2.13 10.91 -12.42
N PRO A 146 2.68 12.16 -12.50
CA PRO A 146 1.87 13.37 -12.66
C PRO A 146 0.90 13.34 -13.85
N GLU A 147 1.31 12.75 -14.97
CA GLU A 147 0.50 12.63 -16.19
C GLU A 147 -0.71 11.70 -16.04
N ARG A 148 -0.69 10.78 -15.07
CA ARG A 148 -1.78 9.84 -14.79
C ARG A 148 -2.68 10.32 -13.66
N TYR A 149 -2.17 11.19 -12.81
CA TYR A 149 -2.81 11.62 -11.58
C TYR A 149 -4.26 12.10 -11.76
N PRO A 150 -4.61 13.01 -12.71
CA PRO A 150 -6.00 13.45 -12.83
C PRO A 150 -6.97 12.32 -13.17
N ARG A 151 -6.53 11.36 -14.00
CA ARG A 151 -7.37 10.23 -14.40
C ARG A 151 -7.60 9.25 -13.26
N VAL A 152 -6.57 8.98 -12.47
CA VAL A 152 -6.67 8.08 -11.30
C VAL A 152 -7.58 8.68 -10.23
N CYS A 153 -7.45 9.98 -9.94
CA CYS A 153 -8.37 10.67 -9.03
C CYS A 153 -9.83 10.65 -9.52
N ALA A 154 -10.04 10.81 -10.81
CA ALA A 154 -11.38 10.73 -11.41
C ALA A 154 -11.93 9.29 -11.28
N ALA A 155 -11.12 8.28 -11.60
CA ALA A 155 -11.51 6.87 -11.49
C ALA A 155 -11.88 6.48 -10.07
N LEU A 156 -11.08 6.88 -9.07
CA LEU A 156 -11.40 6.65 -7.65
C LEU A 156 -12.73 7.30 -7.25
N ARG A 157 -12.92 8.58 -7.60
CA ARG A 157 -14.17 9.32 -7.32
C ARG A 157 -15.38 8.63 -7.93
N ASP A 158 -15.28 8.22 -9.20
CA ASP A 158 -16.37 7.57 -9.92
C ASP A 158 -16.64 6.17 -9.39
N ASN A 159 -15.62 5.44 -8.95
CA ASN A 159 -15.79 4.14 -8.30
C ASN A 159 -16.56 4.26 -6.99
N ILE A 160 -16.19 5.21 -6.12
CA ILE A 160 -16.90 5.47 -4.85
C ILE A 160 -18.36 5.86 -5.13
N ARG A 161 -18.62 6.71 -6.12
CA ARG A 161 -19.98 7.11 -6.49
C ARG A 161 -20.81 5.94 -7.01
N ARG A 162 -20.26 5.11 -7.89
CA ARG A 162 -20.92 3.89 -8.40
C ARG A 162 -21.23 2.89 -7.31
N ASN A 163 -20.39 2.84 -6.27
CA ASN A 163 -20.62 2.02 -5.09
C ASN A 163 -21.55 2.70 -4.06
N GLY A 164 -22.30 3.72 -4.46
CA GLY A 164 -23.25 4.43 -3.62
C GLY A 164 -22.60 5.19 -2.45
N GLY A 165 -21.30 5.53 -2.52
CA GLY A 165 -20.57 6.20 -1.46
C GLY A 165 -20.26 5.28 -0.26
N HIS A 166 -20.15 3.97 -0.50
CA HIS A 166 -19.79 2.99 0.51
C HIS A 166 -18.31 2.61 0.44
N LEU A 167 -17.81 2.00 1.52
CA LEU A 167 -16.52 1.31 1.54
C LEU A 167 -16.54 0.15 0.54
N ASP A 168 -15.47 0.01 -0.23
CA ASP A 168 -15.24 -1.12 -1.11
C ASP A 168 -13.85 -1.75 -0.93
N THR A 169 -13.09 -1.22 0.04
CA THR A 169 -11.73 -1.67 0.39
C THR A 169 -11.78 -2.72 1.51
N GLY A 170 -10.77 -3.57 1.55
CA GLY A 170 -10.49 -4.43 2.70
C GLY A 170 -9.79 -3.66 3.82
N ILE A 171 -9.27 -4.38 4.82
CA ILE A 171 -8.62 -3.79 6.00
C ILE A 171 -7.48 -2.86 5.62
N TYR A 172 -6.64 -3.28 4.67
CA TYR A 172 -5.45 -2.52 4.30
C TYR A 172 -5.76 -1.30 3.45
N GLY A 173 -6.66 -1.43 2.47
CA GLY A 173 -7.10 -0.29 1.67
C GLY A 173 -7.86 0.75 2.48
N THR A 174 -8.67 0.30 3.45
CA THR A 174 -9.41 1.18 4.37
C THR A 174 -8.46 2.02 5.23
N GLN A 175 -7.31 1.50 5.63
CA GLN A 175 -6.29 2.23 6.38
C GLN A 175 -5.86 3.52 5.66
N PHE A 176 -5.75 3.48 4.33
CA PHE A 176 -5.26 4.61 3.53
C PHE A 176 -6.38 5.46 2.91
N LEU A 177 -7.60 4.91 2.84
CA LEU A 177 -8.69 5.50 2.06
C LEU A 177 -8.98 6.95 2.43
N LEU A 178 -9.16 7.24 3.73
CA LEU A 178 -9.53 8.58 4.18
C LEU A 178 -8.39 9.58 3.97
N GLU A 179 -7.15 9.20 4.30
CA GLU A 179 -5.95 10.01 4.05
C GLU A 179 -5.83 10.34 2.56
N VAL A 180 -5.89 9.32 1.70
CA VAL A 180 -5.82 9.51 0.24
C VAL A 180 -6.93 10.42 -0.28
N LEU A 181 -8.15 10.27 0.20
CA LEU A 181 -9.25 11.16 -0.20
C LEU A 181 -9.00 12.60 0.23
N CYS A 182 -8.57 12.82 1.46
CA CYS A 182 -8.30 14.17 1.98
C CYS A 182 -7.12 14.83 1.27
N ASP A 183 -6.01 14.13 1.09
CA ASP A 183 -4.81 14.64 0.44
C ASP A 183 -5.03 14.99 -1.04
N ASN A 184 -6.05 14.37 -1.65
CA ASN A 184 -6.44 14.60 -3.04
C ASN A 184 -7.68 15.49 -3.21
N GLY A 185 -8.05 16.25 -2.18
CA GLY A 185 -9.13 17.23 -2.23
C GLY A 185 -10.54 16.63 -2.36
N MET A 186 -10.72 15.37 -1.93
CA MET A 186 -12.00 14.65 -1.96
C MET A 186 -12.63 14.54 -0.56
N ASN A 187 -12.51 15.60 0.25
CA ASN A 187 -12.98 15.65 1.64
C ASN A 187 -14.47 15.32 1.79
N ASP A 188 -15.30 15.77 0.86
CA ASP A 188 -16.73 15.47 0.89
C ASP A 188 -17.03 13.97 0.76
N LEU A 189 -16.24 13.25 -0.05
CA LEU A 189 -16.36 11.80 -0.17
C LEU A 189 -15.88 11.11 1.09
N ALA A 190 -14.76 11.55 1.67
CA ALA A 190 -14.25 11.00 2.93
C ALA A 190 -15.30 11.17 4.05
N TYR A 191 -15.85 12.38 4.20
CA TYR A 191 -16.90 12.66 5.18
C TYR A 191 -18.17 11.83 4.93
N GLY A 192 -18.59 11.72 3.65
CA GLY A 192 -19.75 10.94 3.26
C GLY A 192 -19.62 9.45 3.61
N ILE A 193 -18.42 8.86 3.40
CA ILE A 193 -18.13 7.46 3.77
C ILE A 193 -18.16 7.29 5.29
N MET A 194 -17.57 8.22 6.04
CA MET A 194 -17.50 8.15 7.50
C MET A 194 -18.87 8.23 8.16
N THR A 195 -19.74 9.08 7.64
CA THR A 195 -21.07 9.38 8.26
C THR A 195 -22.19 8.49 7.73
N LYS A 196 -21.94 7.68 6.73
CA LYS A 196 -22.93 6.78 6.15
C LYS A 196 -23.32 5.69 7.14
N ARG A 197 -24.65 5.43 7.28
CA ARG A 197 -25.19 4.49 8.28
C ARG A 197 -25.59 3.13 7.72
N THR A 198 -25.58 3.00 6.38
CA THR A 198 -25.90 1.72 5.73
C THR A 198 -24.64 0.93 5.42
N PHE A 199 -24.68 -0.39 5.53
CA PHE A 199 -23.55 -1.29 5.26
C PHE A 199 -23.09 -1.22 3.78
N PRO A 200 -21.77 -1.26 3.53
CA PRO A 200 -20.65 -1.19 4.46
C PRO A 200 -20.18 0.26 4.71
N SER A 201 -20.11 0.68 5.95
CA SER A 201 -19.64 2.03 6.32
C SER A 201 -19.27 2.11 7.80
N PHE A 202 -18.52 3.17 8.17
CA PHE A 202 -18.15 3.40 9.58
C PHE A 202 -19.37 3.67 10.47
N GLY A 203 -20.34 4.45 10.00
CA GLY A 203 -21.55 4.74 10.77
C GLY A 203 -22.39 3.49 11.06
N HIS A 204 -22.42 2.53 10.13
CA HIS A 204 -23.10 1.24 10.37
C HIS A 204 -22.47 0.42 11.50
N TRP A 205 -21.16 0.55 11.72
CA TRP A 205 -20.47 -0.20 12.79
C TRP A 205 -20.72 0.37 14.18
N VAL A 206 -21.26 1.56 14.27
CA VAL A 206 -21.52 2.27 15.55
C VAL A 206 -22.97 2.05 16.01
N GLU A 207 -23.87 1.71 15.12
CA GLU A 207 -25.29 1.39 15.39
C GLU A 207 -25.50 -0.11 15.69
#